data_e8e387731529b77ae3c135a06678b46e
#
_entry.id   e8e387731529b77ae3c135a06678b46e
#
_cell.length_a   1.000
_cell.length_b   1.000
_cell.length_c   1.000
_cell.angle_alpha   90.00
_cell.angle_beta   90.00
_cell.angle_gamma   90.00
#
_symmetry.space_group_name_H-M   'P 1'
#
loop_
_entity.id
_entity.type
_entity.pdbx_description
1 polymer ?
#
loop_
_entity_poly.entity_id
_entity_poly.type
_entity_poly.pdbx_seq_one_letter_code
_entity_poly.pdbx_strand_id
1 'polypeptide(L)'
;YKDGELTKAGEGFIKSQGATPDDVKIIENEKGKYISIEKFIAGKPTKEVLPEILSNVIKKIEFEKSMKWSDRTFRFARPIKWFVTLLGTEVLPFEFEGLKGGKKTRGMRYFAPQDVEISNPDEYVSKLRKNSVIARKAERKAEILKSIKENCENDGDVAIINNYLLEEVVNLVEYPFAIKGEFNADYLDLPE
;
A
#
# COMPACT_ATOMS: atom_id res chain seq x y z
N TYR A 1 -42.31 15.41 10.28
CA TYR A 1 -43.02 15.67 11.53
C TYR A 1 -43.82 16.95 11.37
N LYS A 2 -45.13 16.82 11.47
CA LYS A 2 -46.03 17.97 11.28
C LYS A 2 -47.11 17.90 12.36
N ASP A 3 -47.38 19.05 13.00
CA ASP A 3 -48.42 19.21 14.02
C ASP A 3 -48.40 18.22 15.20
N GLY A 4 -47.21 17.72 15.57
CA GLY A 4 -47.03 16.77 16.67
C GLY A 4 -47.15 15.30 16.27
N GLU A 5 -47.41 14.99 14.99
CA GLU A 5 -47.52 13.62 14.49
C GLU A 5 -46.46 13.27 13.45
N LEU A 6 -46.15 11.98 13.37
CA LEU A 6 -45.27 11.44 12.33
C LEU A 6 -45.97 11.49 10.98
N THR A 7 -45.32 12.08 10.00
CA THR A 7 -45.80 12.01 8.60
C THR A 7 -45.51 10.64 7.99
N LYS A 8 -46.18 10.25 6.92
CA LYS A 8 -45.90 9.00 6.15
C LYS A 8 -44.43 8.90 5.73
N ALA A 9 -43.79 10.05 5.43
CA ALA A 9 -42.34 10.09 5.12
C ALA A 9 -41.49 9.80 6.37
N GLY A 10 -41.91 10.28 7.54
CA GLY A 10 -41.25 9.98 8.82
C GLY A 10 -41.37 8.51 9.20
N GLU A 11 -42.55 7.90 9.02
CA GLU A 11 -42.73 6.45 9.22
C GLU A 11 -41.86 5.63 8.27
N GLY A 12 -41.76 6.02 6.99
CA GLY A 12 -40.92 5.40 6.00
C GLY A 12 -39.43 5.48 6.38
N PHE A 13 -39.01 6.62 6.90
CA PHE A 13 -37.63 6.81 7.40
C PHE A 13 -37.32 5.87 8.58
N ILE A 14 -38.18 5.86 9.62
CA ILE A 14 -38.03 4.98 10.80
C ILE A 14 -37.92 3.52 10.36
N LYS A 15 -38.84 3.08 9.49
CA LYS A 15 -38.88 1.71 8.97
C LYS A 15 -37.60 1.36 8.17
N SER A 16 -37.12 2.30 7.37
CA SER A 16 -35.88 2.10 6.59
C SER A 16 -34.63 1.96 7.48
N GLN A 17 -34.64 2.57 8.65
CA GLN A 17 -33.56 2.47 9.63
C GLN A 17 -33.71 1.27 10.57
N GLY A 18 -34.81 0.50 10.48
CA GLY A 18 -35.11 -0.63 11.36
C GLY A 18 -35.29 -0.19 12.83
N ALA A 19 -35.80 1.03 13.03
CA ALA A 19 -36.03 1.64 14.33
C ALA A 19 -37.54 1.63 14.69
N THR A 20 -37.84 1.94 15.92
CA THR A 20 -39.19 2.12 16.43
C THR A 20 -39.52 3.60 16.62
N PRO A 21 -40.81 4.00 16.69
CA PRO A 21 -41.18 5.39 16.98
C PRO A 21 -40.58 5.94 18.28
N ASP A 22 -40.27 5.07 19.23
CA ASP A 22 -39.69 5.45 20.53
C ASP A 22 -38.20 5.83 20.43
N ASP A 23 -37.51 5.42 19.36
CA ASP A 23 -36.12 5.73 19.11
C ASP A 23 -35.93 7.13 18.47
N VAL A 24 -37.04 7.81 18.16
CA VAL A 24 -37.06 9.09 17.43
C VAL A 24 -36.77 10.24 18.34
N LYS A 25 -35.73 11.03 18.03
CA LYS A 25 -35.44 12.32 18.63
C LYS A 25 -35.80 13.44 17.65
N ILE A 26 -36.44 14.49 18.15
CA ILE A 26 -36.70 15.70 17.37
C ILE A 26 -35.54 16.65 17.55
N ILE A 27 -34.90 17.03 16.46
CA ILE A 27 -33.83 18.04 16.44
C ILE A 27 -34.40 19.27 15.75
N GLU A 28 -34.25 20.42 16.38
CA GLU A 28 -34.61 21.74 15.84
C GLU A 28 -33.33 22.48 15.44
N ASN A 29 -33.30 22.95 14.18
CA ASN A 29 -32.23 23.82 13.68
C ASN A 29 -32.83 25.03 12.95
N GLU A 30 -31.98 25.94 12.46
CA GLU A 30 -32.41 27.15 11.74
C GLU A 30 -33.33 26.90 10.53
N LYS A 31 -33.33 25.68 9.98
CA LYS A 31 -34.15 25.30 8.81
C LYS A 31 -35.43 24.56 9.18
N GLY A 32 -35.67 24.28 10.47
CA GLY A 32 -36.89 23.65 10.96
C GLY A 32 -36.66 22.44 11.88
N LYS A 33 -37.75 21.69 12.12
CA LYS A 33 -37.75 20.47 12.95
C LYS A 33 -37.55 19.23 12.12
N TYR A 34 -36.58 18.41 12.52
CA TYR A 34 -36.22 17.16 11.86
C TYR A 34 -36.34 15.99 12.83
N ILE A 35 -36.70 14.84 12.30
CA ILE A 35 -36.62 13.58 13.06
C ILE A 35 -35.18 13.01 12.92
N SER A 36 -34.62 12.55 14.02
CA SER A 36 -33.30 11.91 14.12
C SER A 36 -33.44 10.61 14.87
N ILE A 37 -32.67 9.61 14.45
CA ILE A 37 -32.55 8.33 15.14
C ILE A 37 -31.10 8.13 15.49
N GLU A 38 -30.84 7.89 16.77
CA GLU A 38 -29.52 7.56 17.28
C GLU A 38 -29.36 6.04 17.28
N LYS A 39 -28.50 5.53 16.39
CA LYS A 39 -28.27 4.10 16.26
C LYS A 39 -26.88 3.74 16.74
N PHE A 40 -26.82 2.92 17.78
CA PHE A 40 -25.57 2.32 18.21
C PHE A 40 -25.23 1.12 17.33
N ILE A 41 -24.13 1.19 16.58
CA ILE A 41 -23.60 0.06 15.81
C ILE A 41 -22.38 -0.44 16.54
N ALA A 42 -22.47 -1.61 17.17
CA ALA A 42 -21.32 -2.23 17.81
C ALA A 42 -20.23 -2.53 16.78
N GLY A 43 -19.01 -2.06 17.08
CA GLY A 43 -17.84 -2.38 16.27
C GLY A 43 -17.47 -3.87 16.38
N LYS A 44 -16.73 -4.35 15.39
CA LYS A 44 -16.14 -5.69 15.42
C LYS A 44 -14.64 -5.59 15.74
N PRO A 45 -14.03 -6.60 16.36
CA PRO A 45 -12.59 -6.65 16.55
C PRO A 45 -11.84 -6.50 15.23
N THR A 46 -10.75 -5.73 15.24
CA THR A 46 -9.93 -5.47 14.04
C THR A 46 -9.49 -6.76 13.34
N LYS A 47 -9.15 -7.82 14.10
CA LYS A 47 -8.75 -9.12 13.55
C LYS A 47 -9.83 -9.79 12.68
N GLU A 48 -11.10 -9.53 12.98
CA GLU A 48 -12.22 -10.11 12.22
C GLU A 48 -12.53 -9.35 10.94
N VAL A 49 -12.34 -8.04 10.94
CA VAL A 49 -12.68 -7.18 9.78
C VAL A 49 -11.53 -7.01 8.80
N LEU A 50 -10.29 -7.01 9.29
CA LEU A 50 -9.11 -6.73 8.47
C LEU A 50 -8.94 -7.70 7.28
N PRO A 51 -9.14 -9.02 7.39
CA PRO A 51 -8.97 -9.94 6.28
C PRO A 51 -9.85 -9.61 5.07
N GLU A 52 -11.11 -9.26 5.32
CA GLU A 52 -12.04 -8.84 4.26
C GLU A 52 -11.62 -7.50 3.65
N ILE A 53 -11.27 -6.52 4.49
CA ILE A 53 -10.80 -5.21 4.05
C ILE A 53 -9.57 -5.34 3.17
N LEU A 54 -8.57 -6.12 3.59
CA LEU A 54 -7.34 -6.35 2.83
C LEU A 54 -7.62 -7.00 1.46
N SER A 55 -8.50 -8.00 1.41
CA SER A 55 -8.93 -8.61 0.15
C SER A 55 -9.57 -7.59 -0.79
N ASN A 56 -10.43 -6.74 -0.26
CA ASN A 56 -11.10 -5.70 -1.03
C ASN A 56 -10.14 -4.61 -1.50
N VAL A 57 -9.16 -4.23 -0.67
CA VAL A 57 -8.09 -3.30 -1.05
C VAL A 57 -7.28 -3.86 -2.21
N ILE A 58 -6.80 -5.11 -2.12
CA ILE A 58 -5.99 -5.73 -3.19
C ILE A 58 -6.78 -5.78 -4.50
N LYS A 59 -8.07 -6.12 -4.47
CA LYS A 59 -8.93 -6.18 -5.66
C LYS A 59 -9.16 -4.80 -6.30
N LYS A 60 -9.12 -3.73 -5.52
CA LYS A 60 -9.34 -2.35 -5.98
C LYS A 60 -8.08 -1.63 -6.43
N ILE A 61 -6.89 -2.24 -6.28
CA ILE A 61 -5.65 -1.66 -6.81
C ILE A 61 -5.66 -1.81 -8.32
N GLU A 62 -5.74 -0.71 -9.02
CA GLU A 62 -5.72 -0.65 -10.48
C GLU A 62 -4.32 -0.40 -11.00
N PHE A 63 -3.99 -1.06 -12.12
CA PHE A 63 -2.72 -0.89 -12.83
C PHE A 63 -3.01 -0.66 -14.31
N GLU A 64 -2.30 0.26 -14.92
CA GLU A 64 -2.35 0.49 -16.36
C GLU A 64 -2.03 -0.78 -17.14
N LYS A 65 -1.03 -1.53 -16.68
CA LYS A 65 -0.68 -2.85 -17.23
C LYS A 65 -0.74 -3.91 -16.14
N SER A 66 -1.47 -4.98 -16.39
CA SER A 66 -1.62 -6.10 -15.46
C SER A 66 -1.56 -7.43 -16.20
N MET A 67 -1.17 -8.48 -15.50
CA MET A 67 -1.03 -9.84 -16.03
C MET A 67 -1.78 -10.85 -15.17
N LYS A 68 -2.14 -11.99 -15.78
CA LYS A 68 -2.52 -13.21 -15.06
C LYS A 68 -1.28 -14.08 -14.90
N TRP A 69 -1.25 -14.90 -13.88
CA TRP A 69 -0.16 -15.87 -13.68
C TRP A 69 -0.70 -17.18 -13.11
N SER A 70 -0.03 -18.27 -13.44
CA SER A 70 -0.49 -19.62 -13.11
C SER A 70 -1.93 -19.86 -13.62
N ASP A 71 -2.72 -20.61 -12.92
CA ASP A 71 -4.14 -20.92 -13.16
C ASP A 71 -5.12 -19.89 -12.58
N ARG A 72 -4.60 -18.78 -12.03
CA ARG A 72 -5.39 -17.75 -11.37
C ARG A 72 -6.09 -16.85 -12.38
N THR A 73 -7.28 -16.40 -12.01
CA THR A 73 -8.06 -15.46 -12.83
C THR A 73 -7.81 -14.00 -12.46
N PHE A 74 -7.32 -13.75 -11.24
CA PHE A 74 -6.99 -12.42 -10.75
C PHE A 74 -5.82 -11.81 -11.54
N ARG A 75 -5.91 -10.51 -11.78
CA ARG A 75 -4.89 -9.75 -12.52
C ARG A 75 -4.20 -8.77 -11.58
N PHE A 76 -2.87 -8.69 -11.67
CA PHE A 76 -2.06 -7.76 -10.91
C PHE A 76 -0.85 -7.31 -11.74
N ALA A 77 -0.13 -6.26 -11.30
CA ALA A 77 1.05 -5.78 -12.02
C ALA A 77 2.16 -6.84 -12.14
N ARG A 78 2.34 -7.65 -11.08
CA ARG A 78 3.30 -8.75 -11.03
C ARG A 78 2.73 -9.92 -10.22
N PRO A 79 3.20 -11.16 -10.42
CA PRO A 79 2.77 -12.31 -9.62
C PRO A 79 2.98 -12.09 -8.12
N ILE A 80 1.92 -12.16 -7.34
CA ILE A 80 2.00 -12.16 -5.88
C ILE A 80 2.42 -13.55 -5.44
N LYS A 81 3.45 -13.66 -4.60
CA LYS A 81 4.01 -14.94 -4.16
C LYS A 81 3.82 -15.22 -2.68
N TRP A 82 3.73 -14.20 -1.84
CA TRP A 82 3.47 -14.32 -0.40
C TRP A 82 2.88 -13.02 0.14
N PHE A 83 2.30 -13.12 1.33
CA PHE A 83 1.86 -11.97 2.11
C PHE A 83 2.50 -12.01 3.50
N VAL A 84 2.95 -10.86 3.98
CA VAL A 84 3.26 -10.65 5.39
C VAL A 84 2.08 -9.92 6.01
N THR A 85 1.43 -10.57 6.98
CA THR A 85 0.19 -10.08 7.58
C THR A 85 0.30 -10.14 9.10
N LEU A 86 0.73 -9.04 9.70
CA LEU A 86 0.90 -8.92 11.14
C LEU A 86 0.01 -7.83 11.71
N LEU A 87 -0.60 -8.12 12.83
CA LEU A 87 -1.26 -7.15 13.70
C LEU A 87 -0.58 -7.21 15.08
N GLY A 88 0.31 -6.25 15.35
CA GLY A 88 1.29 -6.38 16.42
C GLY A 88 2.21 -7.57 16.16
N THR A 89 2.30 -8.49 17.10
CA THR A 89 3.14 -9.70 16.99
C THR A 89 2.39 -10.92 16.45
N GLU A 90 1.09 -10.81 16.24
CA GLU A 90 0.25 -11.92 15.79
C GLU A 90 0.08 -11.94 14.27
N VAL A 91 0.13 -13.13 13.68
CA VAL A 91 -0.21 -13.33 12.27
C VAL A 91 -1.70 -13.19 12.09
N LEU A 92 -2.12 -12.25 11.26
CA LEU A 92 -3.51 -12.07 10.88
C LEU A 92 -3.95 -13.25 9.99
N PRO A 93 -5.07 -13.92 10.26
CA PRO A 93 -5.60 -14.98 9.42
C PRO A 93 -6.13 -14.37 8.11
N PHE A 94 -5.30 -14.36 7.09
CA PHE A 94 -5.58 -13.79 5.79
C PHE A 94 -5.25 -14.78 4.68
N GLU A 95 -6.14 -14.89 3.71
CA GLU A 95 -5.91 -15.68 2.51
C GLU A 95 -6.44 -14.94 1.28
N PHE A 96 -5.64 -14.90 0.22
CA PHE A 96 -6.03 -14.30 -1.04
C PHE A 96 -5.44 -15.10 -2.21
N GLU A 97 -6.29 -15.52 -3.15
CA GLU A 97 -5.89 -16.32 -4.32
C GLU A 97 -5.05 -17.57 -3.93
N GLY A 98 -5.45 -18.27 -2.86
CA GLY A 98 -4.76 -19.46 -2.36
C GLY A 98 -3.42 -19.20 -1.67
N LEU A 99 -3.04 -17.94 -1.47
CA LEU A 99 -1.85 -17.55 -0.72
C LEU A 99 -2.24 -17.14 0.70
N LYS A 100 -1.70 -17.84 1.68
CA LYS A 100 -1.92 -17.54 3.10
C LYS A 100 -0.97 -16.46 3.58
N GLY A 101 -1.49 -15.54 4.38
CA GLY A 101 -0.70 -14.57 5.12
C GLY A 101 0.21 -15.25 6.14
N GLY A 102 1.37 -14.65 6.39
CA GLY A 102 2.35 -15.18 7.33
C GLY A 102 3.26 -14.10 7.87
N LYS A 103 4.39 -14.51 8.43
CA LYS A 103 5.42 -13.63 8.97
C LYS A 103 6.76 -13.71 8.23
N LYS A 104 6.82 -14.45 7.12
CA LYS A 104 8.03 -14.61 6.34
C LYS A 104 8.01 -13.75 5.09
N THR A 105 9.12 -13.09 4.82
CA THR A 105 9.42 -12.38 3.58
C THR A 105 10.78 -12.82 3.06
N ARG A 106 11.30 -12.15 2.04
CA ARG A 106 12.62 -12.45 1.46
C ARG A 106 13.40 -11.17 1.26
N GLY A 107 14.70 -11.30 1.33
CA GLY A 107 15.65 -10.31 0.87
C GLY A 107 15.89 -10.37 -0.63
N MET A 108 16.92 -9.68 -1.09
CA MET A 108 17.36 -9.70 -2.47
C MET A 108 17.86 -11.09 -2.87
N ARG A 109 17.32 -11.61 -3.98
CA ARG A 109 17.52 -13.01 -4.40
C ARG A 109 18.98 -13.44 -4.46
N TYR A 110 19.88 -12.56 -4.88
CA TYR A 110 21.30 -12.89 -5.09
C TYR A 110 22.14 -12.75 -3.83
N PHE A 111 21.87 -11.75 -3.00
CA PHE A 111 22.68 -11.45 -1.82
C PHE A 111 22.10 -12.02 -0.52
N ALA A 112 20.78 -12.21 -0.47
CA ALA A 112 20.09 -12.69 0.71
C ALA A 112 18.91 -13.62 0.32
N PRO A 113 19.19 -14.81 -0.25
CA PRO A 113 18.17 -15.71 -0.78
C PRO A 113 17.29 -16.38 0.29
N GLN A 114 17.68 -16.31 1.56
CA GLN A 114 16.97 -16.94 2.66
C GLN A 114 15.66 -16.24 3.02
N ASP A 115 14.76 -16.98 3.65
CA ASP A 115 13.58 -16.41 4.24
C ASP A 115 13.96 -15.50 5.42
N VAL A 116 13.28 -14.34 5.50
CA VAL A 116 13.43 -13.35 6.56
C VAL A 116 12.16 -13.36 7.40
N GLU A 117 12.26 -13.75 8.67
CA GLU A 117 11.11 -13.75 9.57
C GLU A 117 10.91 -12.36 10.19
N ILE A 118 9.67 -11.87 10.13
CA ILE A 118 9.21 -10.60 10.70
C ILE A 118 8.36 -10.93 11.92
N SER A 119 8.83 -10.59 13.11
CA SER A 119 8.12 -10.86 14.36
C SER A 119 7.26 -9.68 14.82
N ASN A 120 7.62 -8.47 14.35
CA ASN A 120 6.89 -7.23 14.62
C ASN A 120 6.93 -6.34 13.38
N PRO A 121 5.84 -5.66 13.00
CA PRO A 121 5.81 -4.72 11.87
C PRO A 121 6.89 -3.65 11.91
N ASP A 122 7.29 -3.18 13.09
CA ASP A 122 8.29 -2.12 13.27
C ASP A 122 9.69 -2.53 12.78
N GLU A 123 10.00 -3.82 12.77
CA GLU A 123 11.30 -4.34 12.30
C GLU A 123 11.33 -4.62 10.79
N TYR A 124 10.18 -4.52 10.10
CA TYR A 124 10.07 -4.87 8.67
C TYR A 124 11.08 -4.14 7.80
N VAL A 125 11.11 -2.82 7.88
CA VAL A 125 12.00 -1.98 7.05
C VAL A 125 13.47 -2.24 7.37
N SER A 126 13.82 -2.35 8.64
CA SER A 126 15.20 -2.58 9.08
C SER A 126 15.70 -3.97 8.69
N LYS A 127 14.86 -5.00 8.81
CA LYS A 127 15.19 -6.37 8.39
C LYS A 127 15.35 -6.47 6.89
N LEU A 128 14.48 -5.84 6.11
CA LEU A 128 14.64 -5.79 4.66
C LEU A 128 15.94 -5.11 4.24
N ARG A 129 16.30 -3.98 4.87
CA ARG A 129 17.57 -3.28 4.57
C ARG A 129 18.78 -4.15 4.87
N LYS A 130 18.78 -4.90 5.98
CA LYS A 130 19.84 -5.86 6.32
C LYS A 130 19.96 -7.01 5.31
N ASN A 131 18.88 -7.28 4.58
CA ASN A 131 18.82 -8.32 3.55
C ASN A 131 18.79 -7.72 2.13
N SER A 132 19.47 -6.59 1.95
CA SER A 132 19.69 -5.92 0.65
C SER A 132 18.40 -5.53 -0.08
N VAL A 133 17.40 -5.04 0.68
CA VAL A 133 16.17 -4.44 0.12
C VAL A 133 15.88 -3.14 0.85
N ILE A 134 15.90 -2.02 0.13
CA ILE A 134 15.50 -0.73 0.65
C ILE A 134 14.02 -0.51 0.32
N ALA A 135 13.14 -0.77 1.30
CA ALA A 135 11.70 -0.76 1.09
C ALA A 135 11.14 0.64 0.77
N ARG A 136 11.68 1.69 1.39
CA ARG A 136 11.19 3.05 1.22
C ARG A 136 11.75 3.70 -0.04
N LYS A 137 10.85 4.18 -0.92
CA LYS A 137 11.22 4.84 -2.18
C LYS A 137 12.15 6.04 -1.97
N ALA A 138 11.86 6.90 -0.99
CA ALA A 138 12.67 8.08 -0.71
C ALA A 138 14.11 7.72 -0.28
N GLU A 139 14.26 6.67 0.52
CA GLU A 139 15.58 6.17 0.94
C GLU A 139 16.37 5.61 -0.26
N ARG A 140 15.70 4.85 -1.18
CA ARG A 140 16.35 4.36 -2.41
C ARG A 140 16.83 5.50 -3.29
N LYS A 141 15.98 6.53 -3.48
CA LYS A 141 16.35 7.72 -4.25
C LYS A 141 17.57 8.43 -3.67
N ALA A 142 17.59 8.62 -2.35
CA ALA A 142 18.71 9.24 -1.66
C ALA A 142 20.01 8.42 -1.80
N GLU A 143 19.93 7.09 -1.72
CA GLU A 143 21.07 6.20 -1.89
C GLU A 143 21.64 6.24 -3.31
N ILE A 144 20.78 6.29 -4.34
CA ILE A 144 21.22 6.45 -5.73
C ILE A 144 21.97 7.77 -5.92
N LEU A 145 21.38 8.88 -5.48
CA LEU A 145 21.99 10.20 -5.63
C LEU A 145 23.31 10.30 -4.87
N LYS A 146 23.37 9.74 -3.67
CA LYS A 146 24.59 9.66 -2.86
C LYS A 146 25.68 8.87 -3.59
N SER A 147 25.35 7.68 -4.09
CA SER A 147 26.31 6.81 -4.79
C SER A 147 26.84 7.44 -6.09
N ILE A 148 25.96 8.13 -6.85
CA ILE A 148 26.38 8.89 -8.04
C ILE A 148 27.34 10.01 -7.65
N LYS A 149 27.00 10.79 -6.63
CA LYS A 149 27.82 11.89 -6.17
C LYS A 149 29.23 11.43 -5.73
N GLU A 150 29.28 10.37 -4.94
CA GLU A 150 30.56 9.79 -4.47
C GLU A 150 31.44 9.33 -5.63
N ASN A 151 30.86 8.72 -6.66
CA ASN A 151 31.60 8.30 -7.86
C ASN A 151 32.14 9.49 -8.68
N CYS A 152 31.40 10.60 -8.74
CA CYS A 152 31.82 11.79 -9.50
C CYS A 152 32.86 12.63 -8.75
N GLU A 153 32.69 12.81 -7.42
CA GLU A 153 33.61 13.64 -6.60
C GLU A 153 35.01 13.08 -6.59
N ASN A 154 35.18 11.75 -6.62
CA ASN A 154 36.50 11.10 -6.64
C ASN A 154 37.32 11.44 -7.89
N ASP A 155 36.67 11.73 -9.01
CA ASP A 155 37.31 11.97 -10.31
C ASP A 155 37.19 13.43 -10.78
N GLY A 156 36.50 14.29 -10.01
CA GLY A 156 36.24 15.69 -10.39
C GLY A 156 35.14 15.87 -11.47
N ASP A 157 34.36 14.84 -11.72
CA ASP A 157 33.29 14.83 -12.69
C ASP A 157 31.99 15.45 -12.13
N VAL A 158 31.11 15.84 -13.02
CA VAL A 158 29.78 16.36 -12.71
C VAL A 158 28.72 15.47 -13.30
N ALA A 159 27.85 14.92 -12.44
CA ALA A 159 26.72 14.11 -12.90
C ALA A 159 25.57 14.98 -13.42
N ILE A 160 25.10 14.70 -14.63
CA ILE A 160 23.87 15.27 -15.17
C ILE A 160 22.71 14.36 -14.80
N ILE A 161 21.85 14.81 -13.89
CA ILE A 161 20.72 14.02 -13.41
C ILE A 161 19.47 14.28 -14.25
N ASN A 162 19.03 13.27 -14.98
CA ASN A 162 17.70 13.26 -15.59
C ASN A 162 16.68 12.77 -14.56
N ASN A 163 15.80 13.67 -14.11
CA ASN A 163 14.81 13.36 -13.07
C ASN A 163 13.80 12.28 -13.48
N TYR A 164 13.41 12.22 -14.75
CA TYR A 164 12.50 11.18 -15.26
C TYR A 164 13.16 9.81 -15.15
N LEU A 165 14.38 9.67 -15.65
CA LEU A 165 15.16 8.44 -15.58
C LEU A 165 15.45 8.05 -14.13
N LEU A 166 15.77 9.01 -13.26
CA LEU A 166 15.97 8.74 -11.84
C LEU A 166 14.72 8.14 -11.19
N GLU A 167 13.54 8.69 -11.44
CA GLU A 167 12.29 8.15 -10.91
C GLU A 167 11.99 6.74 -11.43
N GLU A 168 12.29 6.46 -12.67
CA GLU A 168 12.15 5.13 -13.27
C GLU A 168 13.11 4.12 -12.59
N VAL A 169 14.39 4.45 -12.49
CA VAL A 169 15.41 3.60 -11.85
C VAL A 169 15.07 3.33 -10.39
N VAL A 170 14.64 4.35 -9.63
CA VAL A 170 14.19 4.19 -8.24
C VAL A 170 13.11 3.12 -8.08
N ASN A 171 12.24 2.96 -9.08
CA ASN A 171 11.18 1.96 -9.05
C ASN A 171 11.60 0.58 -9.56
N LEU A 172 12.73 0.48 -10.29
CA LEU A 172 13.24 -0.77 -10.85
C LEU A 172 14.17 -1.53 -9.90
N VAL A 173 14.89 -0.83 -9.03
CA VAL A 173 15.93 -1.42 -8.18
C VAL A 173 15.47 -1.61 -6.74
N GLU A 174 15.89 -2.71 -6.11
CA GLU A 174 15.61 -3.00 -4.69
C GLU A 174 16.74 -2.50 -3.77
N TYR A 175 18.00 -2.60 -4.24
CA TYR A 175 19.19 -2.16 -3.54
C TYR A 175 20.14 -1.51 -4.57
N PRO A 176 20.09 -0.18 -4.68
CA PRO A 176 20.82 0.53 -5.72
C PRO A 176 22.32 0.59 -5.44
N PHE A 177 23.09 0.50 -6.50
CA PHE A 177 24.54 0.72 -6.52
C PHE A 177 24.91 1.38 -7.85
N ALA A 178 25.51 2.58 -7.80
CA ALA A 178 25.96 3.27 -9.01
C ALA A 178 27.37 2.78 -9.38
N ILE A 179 27.55 2.45 -10.65
CA ILE A 179 28.86 2.07 -11.22
C ILE A 179 29.19 3.11 -12.29
N LYS A 180 30.40 3.63 -12.25
CA LYS A 180 30.95 4.48 -13.30
C LYS A 180 31.50 3.61 -14.42
N GLY A 181 31.17 3.93 -15.67
CA GLY A 181 31.74 3.34 -16.85
C GLY A 181 32.41 4.41 -17.72
N GLU A 182 33.39 4.03 -18.50
CA GLU A 182 34.09 4.87 -19.47
C GLU A 182 33.89 4.32 -20.87
N PHE A 183 33.99 5.20 -21.86
CA PHE A 183 33.96 4.83 -23.27
C PHE A 183 35.04 5.60 -24.02
N ASN A 184 35.43 5.09 -25.22
CA ASN A 184 36.43 5.74 -26.04
C ASN A 184 35.92 7.07 -26.57
N ALA A 185 36.75 8.12 -26.49
CA ALA A 185 36.44 9.47 -26.96
C ALA A 185 36.07 9.52 -28.46
N ASP A 186 36.55 8.59 -29.28
CA ASP A 186 36.21 8.47 -30.71
C ASP A 186 34.70 8.34 -30.94
N TYR A 187 33.94 7.85 -29.96
CA TYR A 187 32.45 7.75 -30.05
C TYR A 187 31.74 9.09 -29.91
N LEU A 188 32.44 10.15 -29.49
CA LEU A 188 31.89 11.52 -29.46
C LEU A 188 31.74 12.15 -30.84
N ASP A 189 32.46 11.63 -31.83
CA ASP A 189 32.44 12.10 -33.23
C ASP A 189 31.34 11.42 -34.09
N LEU A 190 30.56 10.50 -33.45
CA LEU A 190 29.44 9.87 -34.17
C LEU A 190 28.31 10.89 -34.42
N PRO A 191 27.69 10.89 -35.62
CA PRO A 191 26.54 11.76 -35.90
C PRO A 191 25.34 11.39 -35.02
N GLU A 192 24.53 12.43 -34.65
CA GLU A 192 23.31 12.27 -33.85
C GLU A 192 22.23 11.44 -34.57
#